data_ff5993f58a27699685a97c72b0fff6e1
#
_entry.id   ff5993f58a27699685a97c72b0fff6e1
#
_cell.length_a   1.000
_cell.length_b   1.000
_cell.length_c   1.000
_cell.angle_alpha   90.00
_cell.angle_beta   90.00
_cell.angle_gamma   90.00
#
_symmetry.space_group_name_H-M   'P 1'
#
loop_
_entity.id
_entity.type
_entity.pdbx_description
1 polymer ?
#
loop_
_entity_poly.entity_id
_entity_poly.type
_entity_poly.pdbx_seq_one_letter_code
_entity_poly.pdbx_strand_id
1 'polypeptide(L)'
;LARCDFNPVEQAPAELKQGDFRDLAQVITALELGVCSAALKKALLEKAQTQKAPVLGVTGTGGSGKSSLTDELVRRFRLDQDERLKIAILAVDPSRRKTGGALLGDRIRMNAIHGDKVFMRSFATRASGAEIAACLPEAIAAARAAGFDLVIVETSGIGQGDAAIVPLVDVPMYVMTPEFGAASQLEKIDMLDFADFVA
;
A
#
# COMPACT_ATOMS: atom_id res chain seq x y z
N LEU A 1 -17.14 -18.45 16.67
CA LEU A 1 -17.05 -16.98 16.73
C LEU A 1 -15.79 -16.54 17.45
N ALA A 2 -15.44 -17.12 18.64
CA ALA A 2 -14.25 -16.74 19.42
C ALA A 2 -12.89 -16.83 18.67
N ARG A 3 -12.81 -17.57 17.55
CA ARG A 3 -11.60 -17.64 16.71
C ARG A 3 -11.47 -16.50 15.69
N CYS A 4 -12.52 -15.67 15.55
CA CYS A 4 -12.54 -14.55 14.60
C CYS A 4 -12.30 -13.21 15.28
N ASP A 5 -12.35 -13.14 16.60
CA ASP A 5 -12.12 -11.92 17.37
C ASP A 5 -10.63 -11.74 17.60
N PHE A 6 -10.02 -10.86 16.80
CA PHE A 6 -8.66 -10.42 16.99
C PHE A 6 -8.65 -9.16 17.87
N ASN A 7 -8.11 -9.28 19.10
CA ASN A 7 -7.81 -8.11 19.92
C ASN A 7 -6.35 -7.69 19.69
N PRO A 8 -6.10 -6.61 18.94
CA PRO A 8 -4.74 -6.21 18.58
C PRO A 8 -3.89 -5.80 19.80
N VAL A 9 -4.51 -5.43 20.90
CA VAL A 9 -3.80 -5.04 22.13
C VAL A 9 -3.26 -6.26 22.87
N GLU A 10 -4.06 -7.34 22.93
CA GLU A 10 -3.73 -8.56 23.68
C GLU A 10 -3.08 -9.64 22.82
N GLN A 11 -3.33 -9.62 21.51
CA GLN A 11 -2.96 -10.69 20.59
C GLN A 11 -2.03 -10.22 19.46
N ALA A 12 -1.42 -9.03 19.61
CA ALA A 12 -0.43 -8.57 18.62
C ALA A 12 0.72 -9.59 18.56
N PRO A 13 1.11 -10.05 17.34
CA PRO A 13 2.23 -10.98 17.21
C PRO A 13 3.50 -10.39 17.83
N ALA A 14 4.25 -11.19 18.56
CA ALA A 14 5.54 -10.78 19.08
C ALA A 14 6.62 -10.75 17.98
N GLU A 15 6.42 -11.55 16.94
CA GLU A 15 7.28 -11.65 15.76
C GLU A 15 6.45 -11.85 14.49
N LEU A 16 7.03 -11.53 13.34
CA LEU A 16 6.42 -11.75 12.04
C LEU A 16 7.01 -13.02 11.39
N LYS A 17 6.15 -13.99 11.15
CA LYS A 17 6.52 -15.22 10.42
C LYS A 17 6.52 -14.96 8.93
N GLN A 18 7.57 -15.40 8.26
CA GLN A 18 7.70 -15.25 6.82
C GLN A 18 6.64 -16.10 6.10
N GLY A 19 5.93 -15.48 5.14
CA GLY A 19 4.90 -16.14 4.35
C GLY A 19 3.54 -16.31 5.04
N ASP A 20 3.37 -15.86 6.27
CA ASP A 20 2.08 -15.88 6.96
C ASP A 20 1.33 -14.56 6.75
N PHE A 21 0.34 -14.57 5.87
CA PHE A 21 -0.49 -13.40 5.56
C PHE A 21 -1.39 -12.98 6.73
N ARG A 22 -1.75 -13.91 7.59
CA ARG A 22 -2.54 -13.60 8.77
C ARG A 22 -1.71 -12.85 9.80
N ASP A 23 -0.50 -13.32 10.08
CA ASP A 23 0.43 -12.63 10.97
C ASP A 23 0.73 -11.22 10.44
N LEU A 24 0.99 -11.07 9.13
CA LEU A 24 1.20 -9.77 8.51
C LEU A 24 -0.01 -8.85 8.68
N ALA A 25 -1.22 -9.35 8.43
CA ALA A 25 -2.45 -8.56 8.61
C ALA A 25 -2.64 -8.10 10.06
N GLN A 26 -2.30 -8.94 11.03
CA GLN A 26 -2.37 -8.62 12.45
C GLN A 26 -1.31 -7.59 12.87
N VAL A 27 -0.07 -7.74 12.39
CA VAL A 27 1.01 -6.76 12.61
C VAL A 27 0.62 -5.40 12.04
N ILE A 28 0.12 -5.36 10.80
CA ILE A 28 -0.33 -4.10 10.17
C ILE A 28 -1.47 -3.47 10.99
N THR A 29 -2.43 -4.27 11.47
CA THR A 29 -3.50 -3.75 12.33
C THR A 29 -2.96 -3.15 13.63
N ALA A 30 -1.99 -3.81 14.27
CA ALA A 30 -1.35 -3.28 15.47
C ALA A 30 -0.56 -1.98 15.20
N LEU A 31 0.07 -1.87 14.02
CA LEU A 31 0.74 -0.64 13.57
C LEU A 31 -0.27 0.51 13.36
N GLU A 32 -1.39 0.27 12.68
CA GLU A 32 -2.45 1.26 12.46
C GLU A 32 -3.06 1.79 13.76
N LEU A 33 -3.18 0.93 14.77
CA LEU A 33 -3.73 1.28 16.08
C LEU A 33 -2.69 1.86 17.05
N GLY A 34 -1.42 1.86 16.66
CA GLY A 34 -0.33 2.36 17.50
C GLY A 34 0.01 1.47 18.69
N VAL A 35 -0.48 0.23 18.72
CA VAL A 35 -0.28 -0.77 19.81
C VAL A 35 0.86 -1.75 19.54
N CYS A 36 1.51 -1.65 18.38
CA CYS A 36 2.67 -2.46 18.05
C CYS A 36 3.85 -2.14 18.96
N SER A 37 4.50 -3.17 19.53
CA SER A 37 5.63 -2.99 20.43
C SER A 37 6.83 -2.33 19.73
N ALA A 38 7.60 -1.52 20.47
CA ALA A 38 8.81 -0.90 19.93
C ALA A 38 9.86 -1.94 19.49
N ALA A 39 9.93 -3.09 20.20
CA ALA A 39 10.81 -4.18 19.85
C ALA A 39 10.45 -4.80 18.50
N LEU A 40 9.15 -5.05 18.25
CA LEU A 40 8.70 -5.57 16.95
C LEU A 40 8.92 -4.57 15.83
N LYS A 41 8.61 -3.28 16.02
CA LYS A 41 8.88 -2.24 15.02
C LYS A 41 10.36 -2.20 14.63
N LYS A 42 11.27 -2.25 15.61
CA LYS A 42 12.71 -2.27 15.37
C LYS A 42 13.12 -3.51 14.58
N ALA A 43 12.64 -4.69 14.98
CA ALA A 43 12.94 -5.95 14.28
C ALA A 43 12.43 -5.95 12.83
N LEU A 44 11.25 -5.38 12.56
CA LEU A 44 10.71 -5.23 11.19
C LEU A 44 11.61 -4.34 10.33
N LEU A 45 12.03 -3.19 10.85
CA LEU A 45 12.91 -2.26 10.12
C LEU A 45 14.28 -2.87 9.83
N GLU A 46 14.90 -3.55 10.81
CA GLU A 46 16.18 -4.24 10.63
C GLU A 46 16.08 -5.35 9.58
N LYS A 47 15.02 -6.17 9.64
CA LYS A 47 14.80 -7.24 8.68
C LYS A 47 14.51 -6.70 7.27
N ALA A 48 13.75 -5.60 7.16
CA ALA A 48 13.45 -4.96 5.89
C ALA A 48 14.71 -4.41 5.19
N GLN A 49 15.76 -4.04 5.92
CA GLN A 49 17.04 -3.60 5.34
C GLN A 49 17.77 -4.73 4.62
N THR A 50 17.57 -5.97 5.03
CA THR A 50 18.17 -7.15 4.38
C THR A 50 17.32 -7.71 3.24
N GLN A 51 16.05 -7.35 3.19
CA GLN A 51 15.07 -7.78 2.18
C GLN A 51 14.86 -6.65 1.17
N LYS A 52 15.49 -6.76 -0.01
CA LYS A 52 15.47 -5.72 -1.04
C LYS A 52 14.28 -5.81 -2.01
N ALA A 53 13.10 -6.21 -1.54
CA ALA A 53 11.92 -6.17 -2.39
C ALA A 53 11.66 -4.72 -2.87
N PRO A 54 11.57 -4.45 -4.18
CA PRO A 54 11.28 -3.12 -4.68
C PRO A 54 9.88 -2.65 -4.25
N VAL A 55 9.73 -1.35 -4.08
CA VAL A 55 8.45 -0.70 -3.76
C VAL A 55 8.05 0.19 -4.93
N LEU A 56 6.97 -0.18 -5.60
CA LEU A 56 6.33 0.62 -6.65
C LEU A 56 5.26 1.52 -6.01
N GLY A 57 5.40 2.82 -6.19
CA GLY A 57 4.38 3.80 -5.80
C GLY A 57 3.48 4.14 -6.99
N VAL A 58 2.17 3.92 -6.85
CA VAL A 58 1.18 4.28 -7.86
C VAL A 58 0.33 5.43 -7.32
N THR A 59 0.50 6.59 -7.90
CA THR A 59 -0.21 7.81 -7.53
C THR A 59 -0.85 8.46 -8.77
N GLY A 60 -1.61 9.51 -8.59
CA GLY A 60 -2.30 10.19 -9.69
C GLY A 60 -3.70 10.62 -9.28
N THR A 61 -4.38 11.34 -10.17
CA THR A 61 -5.67 11.94 -9.88
C THR A 61 -6.79 10.94 -9.61
N GLY A 62 -7.81 11.38 -8.88
CA GLY A 62 -9.01 10.59 -8.66
C GLY A 62 -9.68 10.23 -10.01
N GLY A 63 -10.01 8.96 -10.20
CA GLY A 63 -10.61 8.48 -11.43
C GLY A 63 -9.64 8.20 -12.59
N SER A 64 -8.33 8.42 -12.42
CA SER A 64 -7.33 8.18 -13.49
C SER A 64 -7.10 6.69 -13.83
N GLY A 65 -7.72 5.76 -13.12
CA GLY A 65 -7.57 4.33 -13.39
C GLY A 65 -6.45 3.64 -12.63
N LYS A 66 -5.89 4.25 -11.58
CA LYS A 66 -4.82 3.66 -10.75
C LYS A 66 -5.07 2.22 -10.35
N SER A 67 -6.21 1.94 -9.72
CA SER A 67 -6.55 0.59 -9.26
C SER A 67 -6.73 -0.40 -10.41
N SER A 68 -7.21 0.05 -11.57
CA SER A 68 -7.30 -0.79 -12.78
C SER A 68 -5.91 -1.09 -13.34
N LEU A 69 -5.02 -0.10 -13.34
CA LEU A 69 -3.62 -0.28 -13.75
C LEU A 69 -2.90 -1.21 -12.78
N THR A 70 -3.07 -1.01 -11.46
CA THR A 70 -2.50 -1.87 -10.43
C THR A 70 -2.96 -3.32 -10.60
N ASP A 71 -4.26 -3.55 -10.84
CA ASP A 71 -4.81 -4.90 -11.08
C ASP A 71 -4.18 -5.57 -12.31
N GLU A 72 -4.06 -4.83 -13.43
CA GLU A 72 -3.42 -5.34 -14.65
C GLU A 72 -1.91 -5.57 -14.46
N LEU A 73 -1.19 -4.69 -13.76
CA LEU A 73 0.23 -4.91 -13.44
C LEU A 73 0.42 -6.17 -12.61
N VAL A 74 -0.39 -6.37 -11.57
CA VAL A 74 -0.35 -7.60 -10.75
C VAL A 74 -0.62 -8.82 -11.61
N ARG A 75 -1.64 -8.76 -12.47
CA ARG A 75 -1.96 -9.85 -13.40
C ARG A 75 -0.78 -10.17 -14.32
N ARG A 76 -0.13 -9.16 -14.89
CA ARG A 76 1.04 -9.33 -15.77
C ARG A 76 2.23 -9.91 -15.02
N PHE A 77 2.59 -9.36 -13.87
CA PHE A 77 3.69 -9.89 -13.06
C PHE A 77 3.47 -11.36 -12.69
N ARG A 78 2.24 -11.75 -12.35
CA ARG A 78 1.90 -13.14 -12.06
C ARG A 78 2.09 -14.04 -13.28
N LEU A 79 1.57 -13.63 -14.44
CA LEU A 79 1.69 -14.40 -15.71
C LEU A 79 3.15 -14.51 -16.17
N ASP A 80 3.87 -13.39 -16.23
CA ASP A 80 5.22 -13.32 -16.75
C ASP A 80 6.23 -14.08 -15.88
N GLN A 81 5.91 -14.27 -14.60
CA GLN A 81 6.75 -14.96 -13.62
C GLN A 81 6.20 -16.35 -13.22
N ASP A 82 5.29 -16.91 -13.99
CA ASP A 82 4.70 -18.24 -13.75
C ASP A 82 4.18 -18.40 -12.31
N GLU A 83 3.46 -17.41 -11.81
CA GLU A 83 2.91 -17.37 -10.44
C GLU A 83 3.97 -17.53 -9.32
N ARG A 84 5.24 -17.19 -9.58
CA ARG A 84 6.31 -17.35 -8.58
C ARG A 84 6.41 -16.18 -7.61
N LEU A 85 6.05 -14.97 -8.04
CA LEU A 85 6.18 -13.76 -7.24
C LEU A 85 5.10 -13.67 -6.14
N LYS A 86 5.54 -13.25 -4.96
CA LYS A 86 4.68 -12.80 -3.87
C LYS A 86 4.57 -11.29 -3.90
N ILE A 87 3.36 -10.79 -4.06
CA ILE A 87 3.08 -9.36 -4.24
C ILE A 87 2.24 -8.83 -3.08
N ALA A 88 2.69 -7.77 -2.43
CA ALA A 88 1.91 -7.05 -1.43
C ALA A 88 1.37 -5.74 -2.03
N ILE A 89 0.07 -5.50 -1.88
CA ILE A 89 -0.59 -4.26 -2.29
C ILE A 89 -1.06 -3.53 -1.02
N LEU A 90 -0.55 -2.32 -0.85
CA LEU A 90 -0.86 -1.43 0.27
C LEU A 90 -1.61 -0.22 -0.29
N ALA A 91 -2.95 -0.26 -0.26
CA ALA A 91 -3.78 0.80 -0.80
C ALA A 91 -4.14 1.81 0.29
N VAL A 92 -3.84 3.08 0.07
CA VAL A 92 -4.20 4.17 0.98
C VAL A 92 -5.48 4.82 0.47
N ASP A 93 -6.58 4.59 1.19
CA ASP A 93 -7.91 5.09 0.85
C ASP A 93 -8.32 6.27 1.72
N PRO A 94 -9.12 7.21 1.18
CA PRO A 94 -9.69 8.26 2.02
C PRO A 94 -10.64 7.66 3.05
N SER A 95 -10.57 8.17 4.27
CA SER A 95 -11.48 7.75 5.35
C SER A 95 -12.91 8.14 5.04
N ARG A 96 -13.86 7.25 5.30
CA ARG A 96 -15.28 7.61 5.31
C ARG A 96 -15.54 8.60 6.46
N ARG A 97 -16.08 9.78 6.14
CA ARG A 97 -16.38 10.83 7.13
C ARG A 97 -17.25 10.35 8.31
N LYS A 98 -18.16 9.38 8.09
CA LYS A 98 -19.09 8.89 9.12
C LYS A 98 -18.56 7.71 9.93
N THR A 99 -17.70 6.87 9.39
CA THR A 99 -17.31 5.60 10.03
C THR A 99 -15.81 5.48 10.31
N GLY A 100 -14.99 6.38 9.77
CA GLY A 100 -13.53 6.36 9.91
C GLY A 100 -12.82 5.16 9.26
N GLY A 101 -13.55 4.30 8.56
CA GLY A 101 -12.99 3.14 7.86
C GLY A 101 -12.57 3.45 6.42
N ALA A 102 -11.67 2.63 5.87
CA ALA A 102 -11.28 2.70 4.46
C ALA A 102 -12.45 2.40 3.51
N LEU A 103 -12.42 3.02 2.33
CA LEU A 103 -13.34 2.71 1.26
C LEU A 103 -12.85 1.43 0.57
N LEU A 104 -13.41 0.27 0.90
CA LEU A 104 -13.04 -1.02 0.34
C LEU A 104 -13.40 -1.22 -1.15
N GLY A 105 -13.81 -0.14 -1.84
CA GLY A 105 -14.28 -0.21 -3.22
C GLY A 105 -13.26 -0.75 -4.20
N ASP A 106 -11.98 -0.42 -4.01
CA ASP A 106 -10.91 -0.85 -4.91
C ASP A 106 -10.63 -2.34 -4.78
N ARG A 107 -10.65 -2.87 -3.56
CA ARG A 107 -10.49 -4.32 -3.33
C ARG A 107 -11.57 -5.16 -4.02
N ILE A 108 -12.81 -4.66 -4.10
CA ILE A 108 -13.92 -5.37 -4.75
C ILE A 108 -13.74 -5.39 -6.27
N ARG A 109 -13.06 -4.40 -6.84
CA ARG A 109 -12.87 -4.25 -8.29
C ARG A 109 -11.65 -4.99 -8.82
N MET A 110 -10.65 -5.25 -7.98
CA MET A 110 -9.43 -5.96 -8.38
C MET A 110 -9.69 -7.46 -8.52
N ASN A 111 -9.36 -8.02 -9.67
CA ASN A 111 -9.53 -9.44 -9.97
C ASN A 111 -8.24 -10.25 -9.81
N ALA A 112 -7.08 -9.61 -9.97
CA ALA A 112 -5.77 -10.27 -9.90
C ALA A 112 -5.28 -10.54 -8.48
N ILE A 113 -5.99 -10.04 -7.45
CA ILE A 113 -5.60 -10.18 -6.04
C ILE A 113 -5.96 -11.54 -5.41
N HIS A 114 -6.63 -12.40 -6.14
CA HIS A 114 -7.00 -13.73 -5.65
C HIS A 114 -5.80 -14.68 -5.71
N GLY A 115 -5.63 -15.48 -4.65
CA GLY A 115 -4.57 -16.48 -4.55
C GLY A 115 -3.76 -16.35 -3.27
N ASP A 116 -2.86 -17.31 -3.08
CA ASP A 116 -2.01 -17.44 -1.89
C ASP A 116 -0.70 -16.64 -1.96
N LYS A 117 -0.46 -15.93 -3.07
CA LYS A 117 0.76 -15.13 -3.30
C LYS A 117 0.52 -13.63 -3.38
N VAL A 118 -0.73 -13.20 -3.33
CA VAL A 118 -1.07 -11.77 -3.36
C VAL A 118 -1.73 -11.38 -2.03
N PHE A 119 -1.10 -10.46 -1.32
CA PHE A 119 -1.64 -9.85 -0.12
C PHE A 119 -2.12 -8.44 -0.44
N MET A 120 -3.31 -8.07 0.00
CA MET A 120 -3.82 -6.71 -0.13
C MET A 120 -4.33 -6.18 1.20
N ARG A 121 -3.92 -4.96 1.54
CA ARG A 121 -4.39 -4.21 2.70
C ARG A 121 -4.76 -2.78 2.31
N SER A 122 -5.98 -2.36 2.68
CA SER A 122 -6.39 -0.95 2.57
C SER A 122 -6.20 -0.24 3.90
N PHE A 123 -5.65 0.96 3.84
CA PHE A 123 -5.43 1.87 4.98
C PHE A 123 -6.39 3.05 4.88
N ALA A 124 -6.95 3.44 6.01
CA ALA A 124 -7.73 4.67 6.11
C ALA A 124 -6.82 5.84 6.51
N THR A 125 -6.86 6.95 5.77
CA THR A 125 -6.25 8.20 6.23
C THR A 125 -7.11 8.79 7.34
N ARG A 126 -6.70 8.61 8.60
CA ARG A 126 -7.52 9.02 9.77
C ARG A 126 -7.43 10.51 10.10
N ALA A 127 -6.41 11.20 9.65
CA ALA A 127 -6.23 12.64 9.87
C ALA A 127 -6.81 13.42 8.68
N SER A 128 -7.58 14.46 8.96
CA SER A 128 -8.05 15.42 7.94
C SER A 128 -6.83 16.07 7.27
N GLY A 129 -6.68 15.85 5.96
CA GLY A 129 -5.54 16.36 5.18
C GLY A 129 -4.29 15.48 5.16
N ALA A 130 -4.27 14.33 5.85
CA ALA A 130 -3.20 13.35 5.69
C ALA A 130 -3.48 12.49 4.44
N GLU A 131 -2.58 12.50 3.49
CA GLU A 131 -2.68 11.76 2.24
C GLU A 131 -2.06 10.38 2.34
N ILE A 132 -1.20 10.18 3.32
CA ILE A 132 -0.51 8.92 3.62
C ILE A 132 -0.85 8.48 5.03
N ALA A 133 -1.10 7.19 5.22
CA ALA A 133 -1.25 6.62 6.55
C ALA A 133 0.08 6.70 7.33
N ALA A 134 0.04 7.20 8.57
CA ALA A 134 1.26 7.38 9.36
C ALA A 134 2.06 6.09 9.59
N CYS A 135 1.41 4.93 9.53
CA CYS A 135 2.05 3.61 9.68
C CYS A 135 2.54 3.01 8.36
N LEU A 136 2.42 3.73 7.23
CA LEU A 136 2.78 3.19 5.91
C LEU A 136 4.26 2.78 5.81
N PRO A 137 5.25 3.54 6.32
CA PRO A 137 6.65 3.11 6.28
C PRO A 137 6.87 1.78 7.00
N GLU A 138 6.29 1.60 8.19
CA GLU A 138 6.38 0.37 8.94
C GLU A 138 5.59 -0.79 8.29
N ALA A 139 4.49 -0.48 7.60
CA ALA A 139 3.73 -1.48 6.84
C ALA A 139 4.51 -1.98 5.62
N ILE A 140 5.21 -1.10 4.91
CA ILE A 140 6.16 -1.47 3.84
C ILE A 140 7.26 -2.36 4.40
N ALA A 141 7.86 -1.97 5.53
CA ALA A 141 8.89 -2.76 6.21
C ALA A 141 8.37 -4.13 6.63
N ALA A 142 7.14 -4.21 7.13
CA ALA A 142 6.49 -5.48 7.50
C ALA A 142 6.26 -6.37 6.27
N ALA A 143 5.82 -5.82 5.13
CA ALA A 143 5.66 -6.57 3.88
C ALA A 143 7.02 -7.11 3.38
N ARG A 144 8.07 -6.29 3.36
CA ARG A 144 9.44 -6.73 3.05
C ARG A 144 9.88 -7.84 4.00
N ALA A 145 9.73 -7.66 5.32
CA ALA A 145 10.11 -8.64 6.33
C ALA A 145 9.31 -9.96 6.23
N ALA A 146 8.08 -9.92 5.73
CA ALA A 146 7.25 -11.09 5.45
C ALA A 146 7.72 -11.90 4.22
N GLY A 147 8.67 -11.37 3.44
CA GLY A 147 9.25 -12.05 2.29
C GLY A 147 8.41 -11.91 1.01
N PHE A 148 7.81 -10.76 0.80
CA PHE A 148 7.25 -10.39 -0.49
C PHE A 148 8.37 -9.98 -1.46
N ASP A 149 8.18 -10.29 -2.74
CA ASP A 149 9.13 -9.99 -3.82
C ASP A 149 8.90 -8.62 -4.43
N LEU A 150 7.67 -8.09 -4.30
CA LEU A 150 7.25 -6.76 -4.77
C LEU A 150 6.24 -6.18 -3.79
N VAL A 151 6.40 -4.91 -3.46
CA VAL A 151 5.40 -4.13 -2.72
C VAL A 151 4.85 -3.04 -3.63
N ILE A 152 3.54 -2.96 -3.78
CA ILE A 152 2.87 -1.89 -4.52
C ILE A 152 2.13 -1.02 -3.51
N VAL A 153 2.40 0.27 -3.53
CA VAL A 153 1.71 1.25 -2.69
C VAL A 153 0.84 2.12 -3.61
N GLU A 154 -0.47 2.09 -3.40
CA GLU A 154 -1.42 2.90 -4.17
C GLU A 154 -1.98 4.02 -3.29
N THR A 155 -1.96 5.27 -3.80
CA THR A 155 -2.56 6.42 -3.11
C THR A 155 -3.98 6.69 -3.55
N SER A 156 -4.74 7.41 -2.73
CA SER A 156 -6.14 7.74 -3.00
C SER A 156 -6.36 8.69 -4.19
N GLY A 157 -5.34 9.45 -4.58
CA GLY A 157 -5.44 10.45 -5.65
C GLY A 157 -6.32 11.66 -5.29
N ILE A 158 -6.33 12.04 -4.04
CA ILE A 158 -7.08 13.19 -3.54
C ILE A 158 -6.11 14.31 -3.17
N GLY A 159 -5.65 15.10 -4.15
CA GLY A 159 -4.98 16.36 -3.86
C GLY A 159 -3.50 16.46 -4.18
N GLN A 160 -2.86 17.50 -3.64
CA GLN A 160 -1.48 17.89 -3.94
C GLN A 160 -0.41 17.06 -3.19
N GLY A 161 -0.77 16.13 -2.33
CA GLY A 161 0.17 15.35 -1.53
C GLY A 161 0.62 14.05 -2.18
N ASP A 162 0.33 13.86 -3.45
CA ASP A 162 0.79 12.69 -4.21
C ASP A 162 2.34 12.54 -4.16
N ALA A 163 3.07 13.65 -4.02
CA ALA A 163 4.52 13.64 -3.85
C ALA A 163 5.00 13.10 -2.49
N ALA A 164 4.13 13.03 -1.48
CA ALA A 164 4.50 12.50 -0.17
C ALA A 164 4.82 11.00 -0.18
N ILE A 165 4.44 10.28 -1.24
CA ILE A 165 4.80 8.86 -1.42
C ILE A 165 6.25 8.68 -1.88
N VAL A 166 6.83 9.66 -2.58
CA VAL A 166 8.16 9.57 -3.24
C VAL A 166 9.25 9.08 -2.28
N PRO A 167 9.42 9.63 -1.06
CA PRO A 167 10.46 9.17 -0.16
C PRO A 167 10.25 7.76 0.40
N LEU A 168 9.10 7.14 0.16
CA LEU A 168 8.72 5.83 0.70
C LEU A 168 8.83 4.69 -0.33
N VAL A 169 9.03 5.02 -1.61
CA VAL A 169 9.02 4.07 -2.71
C VAL A 169 10.33 4.09 -3.49
N ASP A 170 10.65 3.00 -4.17
CA ASP A 170 11.84 2.92 -4.99
C ASP A 170 11.56 3.39 -6.43
N VAL A 171 10.31 3.23 -6.89
CA VAL A 171 9.87 3.61 -8.24
C VAL A 171 8.53 4.34 -8.14
N PRO A 172 8.49 5.66 -8.21
CA PRO A 172 7.24 6.41 -8.27
C PRO A 172 6.65 6.44 -9.68
N MET A 173 5.36 6.08 -9.80
CA MET A 173 4.59 6.12 -11.04
C MET A 173 3.40 7.06 -10.89
N TYR A 174 3.23 7.97 -11.84
CA TYR A 174 2.09 8.87 -11.90
C TYR A 174 1.09 8.44 -12.98
N VAL A 175 -0.18 8.27 -12.60
CA VAL A 175 -1.26 7.85 -13.51
C VAL A 175 -2.20 9.01 -13.74
N MET A 176 -2.39 9.38 -15.02
CA MET A 176 -3.23 10.49 -15.42
C MET A 176 -4.11 10.11 -16.61
N THR A 177 -5.19 10.86 -16.80
CA THR A 177 -6.05 10.72 -17.97
C THR A 177 -5.70 11.77 -19.03
N PRO A 178 -5.95 11.52 -20.33
CA PRO A 178 -5.67 12.47 -21.40
C PRO A 178 -6.52 13.74 -21.31
N GLU A 179 -7.62 13.73 -20.56
CA GLU A 179 -8.46 14.93 -20.35
C GLU A 179 -7.86 15.88 -19.30
N PHE A 180 -6.74 15.53 -18.69
CA PHE A 180 -6.11 16.34 -17.66
C PHE A 180 -5.44 17.56 -18.29
N GLY A 181 -6.25 18.58 -18.48
CA GLY A 181 -5.91 19.98 -18.44
C GLY A 181 -5.04 20.58 -19.54
N ALA A 182 -5.22 21.89 -19.69
CA ALA A 182 -4.31 22.75 -20.42
C ALA A 182 -2.89 22.67 -19.82
N ALA A 183 -1.86 22.95 -20.60
CA ALA A 183 -0.45 22.94 -20.19
C ALA A 183 -0.20 23.65 -18.84
N SER A 184 -0.94 24.73 -18.55
CA SER A 184 -0.90 25.46 -17.27
C SER A 184 -1.41 24.69 -16.05
N GLN A 185 -2.12 23.58 -16.23
CA GLN A 185 -2.53 22.71 -15.14
C GLN A 185 -1.51 21.59 -14.91
N LEU A 186 -0.82 21.14 -15.95
CA LEU A 186 0.27 20.18 -15.84
C LEU A 186 1.47 20.75 -15.06
N GLU A 187 1.76 22.05 -15.24
CA GLU A 187 2.81 22.77 -14.51
C GLU A 187 2.58 22.82 -12.99
N LYS A 188 1.36 22.53 -12.53
CA LYS A 188 1.00 22.51 -11.09
C LYS A 188 1.04 21.11 -10.46
N ILE A 189 1.42 20.12 -11.23
CA ILE A 189 1.51 18.74 -10.74
C ILE A 189 2.96 18.48 -10.32
N ASP A 190 3.27 18.82 -9.07
CA ASP A 190 4.60 18.61 -8.48
C ASP A 190 5.11 17.17 -8.65
N MET A 191 4.18 16.19 -8.73
CA MET A 191 4.53 14.78 -8.85
C MET A 191 5.18 14.42 -10.18
N LEU A 192 4.96 15.20 -11.26
CA LEU A 192 5.59 14.95 -12.57
C LEU A 192 7.11 15.12 -12.51
N ASP A 193 7.61 15.96 -11.61
CA ASP A 193 9.04 16.19 -11.42
C ASP A 193 9.74 15.00 -10.71
N PHE A 194 8.97 14.15 -10.04
CA PHE A 194 9.46 13.04 -9.23
C PHE A 194 9.11 11.66 -9.78
N ALA A 195 8.22 11.59 -10.77
CA ALA A 195 7.76 10.31 -11.32
C ALA A 195 8.80 9.72 -12.29
N ASP A 196 9.18 8.47 -12.05
CA ASP A 196 10.01 7.71 -13.00
C ASP A 196 9.17 7.27 -14.22
N PHE A 197 7.87 7.08 -14.03
CA PHE A 197 6.94 6.71 -15.08
C PHE A 197 5.65 7.53 -15.01
N VAL A 198 5.16 7.89 -16.17
CA VAL A 198 3.83 8.49 -16.37
C VAL A 198 3.01 7.56 -17.27
N ALA A 199 1.80 7.20 -16.82
CA ALA A 199 0.90 6.26 -17.51
C ALA A 199 -0.51 6.84 -17.68
#